data_5940a041adb27a52cee72e6edab46cf3
#
_entry.id   5940a041adb27a52cee72e6edab46cf3
#
_cell.length_a   1.000
_cell.length_b   1.000
_cell.length_c   1.000
_cell.angle_alpha   90.00
_cell.angle_beta   90.00
_cell.angle_gamma   90.00
#
_symmetry.space_group_name_H-M   'P 1'
#
loop_
_entity.id
_entity.type
_entity.pdbx_description
1 polymer ?
#
loop_
_entity_poly.entity_id
_entity_poly.type
_entity_poly.pdbx_seq_one_letter_code
_entity_poly.pdbx_strand_id
1 'polypeptide(L)'
;RGFVYPQIWEDPEVDLEAMKIDSESRIMTIASGGCNVMNYLTESPGRVVAIDLNPAHVALTRLKLAAAKHLPDYESFFLFFGHADDKQNIRNYKKYIKPHLDAFTLKYWEGYSLLHGKRINYFTKNLYQFGLLGRFLSLVHILAKIYGQDPRDILTAKSIQEQGEIFDRTLGPIFDKPFVRAL
;
A
#
# COMPACT_ATOMS: atom_id res chain seq x y z
N ARG A 1 7.63 -12.39 -9.74
CA ARG A 1 7.25 -10.99 -9.98
C ARG A 1 6.92 -10.34 -8.63
N GLY A 2 7.26 -9.04 -8.46
CA GLY A 2 6.85 -8.23 -7.32
C GLY A 2 5.53 -7.51 -7.60
N PHE A 3 4.96 -6.88 -6.57
CA PHE A 3 3.81 -5.99 -6.76
C PHE A 3 4.28 -4.65 -7.38
N VAL A 4 3.37 -3.96 -8.04
CA VAL A 4 3.62 -2.63 -8.61
C VAL A 4 3.57 -1.61 -7.48
N TYR A 5 2.53 -1.68 -6.66
CA TYR A 5 2.30 -0.83 -5.49
C TYR A 5 1.57 -1.63 -4.39
N PRO A 6 1.84 -1.33 -3.11
CA PRO A 6 1.23 -2.06 -1.99
C PRO A 6 -0.12 -1.49 -1.53
N GLN A 7 -0.50 -0.31 -2.01
CA GLN A 7 -1.78 0.34 -1.73
C GLN A 7 -2.23 1.14 -2.95
N ILE A 8 -3.52 1.41 -3.04
CA ILE A 8 -4.11 2.33 -3.99
C ILE A 8 -4.21 3.73 -3.38
N TRP A 9 -4.46 4.73 -4.22
CA TRP A 9 -4.54 6.14 -3.82
C TRP A 9 -5.89 6.76 -4.13
N GLU A 10 -6.81 5.96 -4.67
CA GLU A 10 -8.20 6.36 -4.87
C GLU A 10 -8.92 6.44 -3.53
N ASP A 11 -9.86 7.35 -3.43
CA ASP A 11 -10.75 7.48 -2.29
C ASP A 11 -11.85 6.40 -2.36
N PRO A 12 -11.87 5.43 -1.47
CA PRO A 12 -12.86 4.37 -1.49
C PRO A 12 -14.28 4.85 -1.14
N GLU A 13 -14.43 5.98 -0.45
CA GLU A 13 -15.74 6.53 -0.10
C GLU A 13 -16.51 6.94 -1.34
N VAL A 14 -15.82 7.43 -2.38
CA VAL A 14 -16.43 7.75 -3.69
C VAL A 14 -17.04 6.51 -4.32
N ASP A 15 -16.33 5.39 -4.26
CA ASP A 15 -16.86 4.11 -4.79
C ASP A 15 -18.06 3.62 -3.98
N LEU A 16 -17.98 3.69 -2.64
CA LEU A 16 -19.06 3.24 -1.76
C LEU A 16 -20.34 4.06 -1.98
N GLU A 17 -20.21 5.39 -2.09
CA GLU A 17 -21.33 6.29 -2.36
C GLU A 17 -21.96 6.03 -3.73
N ALA A 18 -21.12 5.86 -4.76
CA ALA A 18 -21.59 5.63 -6.13
C ALA A 18 -22.28 4.27 -6.32
N MET A 19 -21.70 3.22 -5.72
CA MET A 19 -22.20 1.84 -5.88
C MET A 19 -23.36 1.50 -4.95
N LYS A 20 -23.51 2.19 -3.80
CA LYS A 20 -24.57 1.92 -2.79
C LYS A 20 -24.61 0.43 -2.43
N ILE A 21 -23.46 -0.09 -2.01
CA ILE A 21 -23.29 -1.52 -1.74
C ILE A 21 -24.20 -1.98 -0.61
N ASP A 22 -24.83 -3.14 -0.78
CA ASP A 22 -25.70 -3.80 0.18
C ASP A 22 -25.44 -5.33 0.22
N SER A 23 -26.20 -6.04 1.03
CA SER A 23 -26.07 -7.49 1.21
C SER A 23 -26.39 -8.33 -0.04
N GLU A 24 -27.12 -7.79 -1.01
CA GLU A 24 -27.44 -8.45 -2.28
C GLU A 24 -26.39 -8.15 -3.35
N SER A 25 -25.53 -7.17 -3.13
CA SER A 25 -24.55 -6.70 -4.08
C SER A 25 -23.52 -7.78 -4.40
N ARG A 26 -23.21 -7.95 -5.68
CA ARG A 26 -22.17 -8.85 -6.20
C ARG A 26 -21.14 -8.02 -6.96
N ILE A 27 -19.96 -7.88 -6.38
CA ILE A 27 -18.93 -6.99 -6.87
C ILE A 27 -17.81 -7.80 -7.55
N MET A 28 -17.42 -7.37 -8.75
CA MET A 28 -16.17 -7.80 -9.38
C MET A 28 -15.24 -6.61 -9.46
N THR A 29 -14.00 -6.78 -8.99
CA THR A 29 -13.00 -5.71 -8.96
C THR A 29 -11.61 -6.24 -9.24
N ILE A 30 -10.68 -5.33 -9.63
CA ILE A 30 -9.26 -5.65 -9.72
C ILE A 30 -8.70 -5.68 -8.31
N ALA A 31 -7.94 -6.72 -7.96
CA ALA A 31 -7.37 -6.86 -6.62
C ALA A 31 -6.39 -5.72 -6.27
N SER A 32 -5.53 -5.32 -7.22
CA SER A 32 -4.65 -4.18 -7.06
C SER A 32 -3.87 -4.24 -5.71
N GLY A 33 -3.80 -3.16 -4.96
CA GLY A 33 -3.25 -3.14 -3.60
C GLY A 33 -4.14 -3.79 -2.53
N GLY A 34 -5.36 -4.20 -2.88
CA GLY A 34 -6.33 -4.81 -1.98
C GLY A 34 -7.14 -3.84 -1.12
N CYS A 35 -6.87 -2.54 -1.20
CA CYS A 35 -7.51 -1.55 -0.32
C CYS A 35 -9.00 -1.43 -0.62
N ASN A 36 -9.40 -1.26 -1.90
CA ASN A 36 -10.81 -1.17 -2.27
C ASN A 36 -11.57 -2.45 -1.95
N VAL A 37 -10.96 -3.63 -2.18
CA VAL A 37 -11.55 -4.91 -1.78
C VAL A 37 -11.90 -4.93 -0.30
N MET A 38 -10.98 -4.46 0.55
CA MET A 38 -11.20 -4.40 2.00
C MET A 38 -12.31 -3.40 2.36
N ASN A 39 -12.35 -2.23 1.72
CA ASN A 39 -13.41 -1.24 1.94
C ASN A 39 -14.78 -1.75 1.49
N TYR A 40 -14.89 -2.40 0.32
CA TYR A 40 -16.18 -2.96 -0.10
C TYR A 40 -16.72 -4.01 0.88
N LEU A 41 -15.82 -4.77 1.52
CA LEU A 41 -16.21 -5.76 2.53
C LEU A 41 -16.78 -5.14 3.81
N THR A 42 -16.51 -3.85 4.11
CA THR A 42 -17.12 -3.17 5.28
C THR A 42 -18.62 -3.01 5.13
N GLU A 43 -19.11 -2.89 3.88
CA GLU A 43 -20.54 -2.80 3.57
C GLU A 43 -21.27 -4.16 3.58
N SER A 44 -20.57 -5.24 3.90
CA SER A 44 -21.14 -6.60 3.98
C SER A 44 -21.84 -7.07 2.71
N PRO A 45 -21.25 -6.92 1.51
CA PRO A 45 -21.85 -7.36 0.26
C PRO A 45 -22.07 -8.87 0.22
N GLY A 46 -23.04 -9.33 -0.56
CA GLY A 46 -23.31 -10.76 -0.76
C GLY A 46 -22.12 -11.51 -1.36
N ARG A 47 -21.32 -10.86 -2.22
CA ARG A 47 -20.10 -11.45 -2.80
C ARG A 47 -19.14 -10.41 -3.34
N VAL A 48 -17.83 -10.58 -3.06
CA VAL A 48 -16.76 -9.86 -3.74
C VAL A 48 -15.84 -10.85 -4.46
N VAL A 49 -15.57 -10.60 -5.74
CA VAL A 49 -14.62 -11.35 -6.57
C VAL A 49 -13.50 -10.39 -6.98
N ALA A 50 -12.34 -10.57 -6.39
CA ALA A 50 -11.15 -9.77 -6.71
C ALA A 50 -10.23 -10.57 -7.64
N ILE A 51 -9.89 -10.00 -8.80
CA ILE A 51 -9.04 -10.62 -9.83
C ILE A 51 -7.82 -9.74 -10.09
N ASP A 52 -6.69 -10.34 -10.42
CA ASP A 52 -5.49 -9.62 -10.86
C ASP A 52 -4.60 -10.53 -11.70
N LEU A 53 -3.99 -9.98 -12.75
CA LEU A 53 -3.00 -10.67 -13.56
C LEU A 53 -1.65 -10.82 -12.84
N ASN A 54 -1.38 -9.97 -11.84
CA ASN A 54 -0.18 -10.05 -11.04
C ASN A 54 -0.42 -10.90 -9.78
N PRO A 55 0.19 -12.09 -9.70
CA PRO A 55 0.03 -12.97 -8.55
C PRO A 55 0.50 -12.35 -7.22
N ALA A 56 1.36 -11.33 -7.27
CA ALA A 56 1.80 -10.62 -6.08
C ALA A 56 0.67 -9.77 -5.47
N HIS A 57 -0.17 -9.15 -6.30
CA HIS A 57 -1.34 -8.39 -5.84
C HIS A 57 -2.41 -9.31 -5.24
N VAL A 58 -2.64 -10.47 -5.85
CA VAL A 58 -3.53 -11.49 -5.27
C VAL A 58 -3.03 -11.95 -3.89
N ALA A 59 -1.72 -12.21 -3.78
CA ALA A 59 -1.11 -12.61 -2.51
C ALA A 59 -1.17 -11.50 -1.45
N LEU A 60 -1.06 -10.23 -1.85
CA LEU A 60 -1.19 -9.08 -0.95
C LEU A 60 -2.62 -8.93 -0.45
N THR A 61 -3.61 -8.99 -1.34
CA THR A 61 -5.03 -8.90 -0.99
C THR A 61 -5.45 -10.01 -0.02
N ARG A 62 -5.01 -11.25 -0.28
CA ARG A 62 -5.25 -12.38 0.62
C ARG A 62 -4.57 -12.21 1.98
N LEU A 63 -3.35 -11.65 2.01
CA LEU A 63 -2.67 -11.34 3.26
C LEU A 63 -3.43 -10.28 4.07
N LYS A 64 -3.92 -9.21 3.43
CA LYS A 64 -4.74 -8.18 4.07
C LYS A 64 -6.01 -8.77 4.65
N LEU A 65 -6.72 -9.60 3.89
CA LEU A 65 -7.94 -10.26 4.35
C LEU A 65 -7.67 -11.20 5.55
N ALA A 66 -6.60 -12.00 5.50
CA ALA A 66 -6.22 -12.86 6.62
C ALA A 66 -5.83 -12.03 7.86
N ALA A 67 -5.12 -10.93 7.67
CA ALA A 67 -4.73 -10.04 8.75
C ALA A 67 -5.94 -9.37 9.41
N ALA A 68 -6.89 -8.86 8.62
CA ALA A 68 -8.12 -8.25 9.15
C ALA A 68 -8.97 -9.24 9.95
N LYS A 69 -8.94 -10.54 9.59
CA LYS A 69 -9.71 -11.58 10.28
C LYS A 69 -9.04 -12.12 11.53
N HIS A 70 -7.71 -12.10 11.61
CA HIS A 70 -6.98 -12.90 12.59
C HIS A 70 -6.01 -12.11 13.47
N LEU A 71 -5.68 -10.86 13.13
CA LEU A 71 -4.95 -10.01 14.07
C LEU A 71 -5.83 -9.69 15.27
N PRO A 72 -5.24 -9.57 16.47
CA PRO A 72 -6.02 -9.49 17.71
C PRO A 72 -6.79 -8.17 17.88
N ASP A 73 -6.29 -7.08 17.27
CA ASP A 73 -6.79 -5.73 17.48
C ASP A 73 -6.40 -4.79 16.34
N TYR A 74 -7.00 -3.61 16.36
CA TYR A 74 -6.74 -2.55 15.39
C TYR A 74 -5.28 -2.08 15.41
N GLU A 75 -4.69 -1.95 16.59
CA GLU A 75 -3.31 -1.48 16.77
C GLU A 75 -2.33 -2.42 16.07
N SER A 76 -2.52 -3.73 16.19
CA SER A 76 -1.73 -4.74 15.48
C SER A 76 -1.91 -4.66 13.97
N PHE A 77 -3.14 -4.40 13.50
CA PHE A 77 -3.42 -4.22 12.08
C PHE A 77 -2.79 -2.92 11.56
N PHE A 78 -2.92 -1.83 12.30
CA PHE A 78 -2.33 -0.54 11.94
C PHE A 78 -0.79 -0.59 11.95
N LEU A 79 -0.19 -1.26 12.93
CA LEU A 79 1.25 -1.50 12.96
C LEU A 79 1.70 -2.30 11.73
N PHE A 80 0.89 -3.29 11.31
CA PHE A 80 1.23 -4.16 10.18
C PHE A 80 1.10 -3.45 8.83
N PHE A 81 0.03 -2.71 8.59
CA PHE A 81 -0.27 -2.07 7.29
C PHE A 81 -0.23 -0.54 7.32
N GLY A 82 -0.39 0.13 8.45
CA GLY A 82 -0.25 1.58 8.57
C GLY A 82 1.23 1.98 8.59
N HIS A 83 1.98 1.50 9.55
CA HIS A 83 3.44 1.76 9.65
C HIS A 83 4.24 0.84 8.75
N ALA A 84 3.97 -0.45 8.78
CA ALA A 84 4.59 -1.49 7.95
C ALA A 84 6.13 -1.53 8.03
N ASP A 85 6.73 -1.17 9.17
CA ASP A 85 8.17 -1.03 9.35
C ASP A 85 8.71 -1.60 10.69
N ASP A 86 7.88 -2.29 11.46
CA ASP A 86 8.23 -2.82 12.78
C ASP A 86 8.56 -4.32 12.76
N LYS A 87 9.57 -4.73 13.53
CA LYS A 87 9.94 -6.14 13.70
C LYS A 87 8.85 -6.97 14.38
N GLN A 88 7.95 -6.35 15.15
CA GLN A 88 6.77 -6.98 15.72
C GLN A 88 5.86 -7.61 14.66
N ASN A 89 5.82 -7.03 13.45
CA ASN A 89 5.05 -7.53 12.33
C ASN A 89 5.39 -8.98 11.96
N ILE A 90 6.65 -9.40 12.10
CA ILE A 90 7.03 -10.81 11.87
C ILE A 90 6.48 -11.74 12.96
N ARG A 91 6.40 -11.28 14.22
CA ARG A 91 5.80 -12.07 15.31
C ARG A 91 4.29 -12.20 15.10
N ASN A 92 3.63 -11.08 14.78
CA ASN A 92 2.21 -11.04 14.47
C ASN A 92 1.87 -11.92 13.25
N TYR A 93 2.66 -11.82 12.18
CA TYR A 93 2.53 -12.68 11.01
C TYR A 93 2.59 -14.16 11.37
N LYS A 94 3.65 -14.58 12.08
CA LYS A 94 3.84 -16.00 12.44
C LYS A 94 2.73 -16.55 13.32
N LYS A 95 2.27 -15.74 14.28
CA LYS A 95 1.30 -16.17 15.29
C LYS A 95 -0.13 -16.15 14.77
N TYR A 96 -0.52 -15.09 14.07
CA TYR A 96 -1.92 -14.80 13.78
C TYR A 96 -2.31 -14.94 12.31
N ILE A 97 -1.39 -14.66 11.37
CA ILE A 97 -1.74 -14.58 9.95
C ILE A 97 -1.33 -15.85 9.21
N LYS A 98 -0.07 -16.27 9.37
CA LYS A 98 0.52 -17.39 8.65
C LYS A 98 -0.28 -18.69 8.72
N PRO A 99 -0.86 -19.12 9.86
CA PRO A 99 -1.63 -20.36 9.96
C PRO A 99 -2.91 -20.38 9.09
N HIS A 100 -3.37 -19.21 8.65
CA HIS A 100 -4.62 -19.02 7.91
C HIS A 100 -4.41 -18.69 6.43
N LEU A 101 -3.16 -18.71 5.96
CA LEU A 101 -2.84 -18.46 4.56
C LEU A 101 -2.94 -19.75 3.74
N ASP A 102 -3.51 -19.65 2.54
CA ASP A 102 -3.46 -20.72 1.54
C ASP A 102 -2.01 -20.94 1.03
N ALA A 103 -1.79 -22.10 0.43
CA ALA A 103 -0.46 -22.53 -0.03
C ALA A 103 0.18 -21.54 -1.03
N PHE A 104 -0.62 -20.93 -1.90
CA PHE A 104 -0.14 -19.96 -2.89
C PHE A 104 0.34 -18.68 -2.20
N THR A 105 -0.47 -18.11 -1.30
CA THR A 105 -0.15 -16.88 -0.56
C THR A 105 1.05 -17.11 0.36
N LEU A 106 1.09 -18.26 1.03
CA LEU A 106 2.21 -18.65 1.88
C LEU A 106 3.51 -18.76 1.09
N LYS A 107 3.49 -19.45 -0.07
CA LYS A 107 4.65 -19.58 -0.96
C LYS A 107 5.16 -18.21 -1.42
N TYR A 108 4.27 -17.26 -1.69
CA TYR A 108 4.67 -15.91 -2.09
C TYR A 108 5.41 -15.19 -0.97
N TRP A 109 4.81 -15.09 0.22
CA TRP A 109 5.35 -14.31 1.34
C TRP A 109 6.57 -14.96 2.02
N GLU A 110 6.62 -16.29 2.08
CA GLU A 110 7.79 -17.04 2.57
C GLU A 110 8.91 -17.15 1.52
N GLY A 111 8.61 -16.83 0.26
CA GLY A 111 9.60 -16.82 -0.82
C GLY A 111 10.65 -15.73 -0.64
N TYR A 112 11.86 -15.99 -1.13
CA TYR A 112 13.00 -15.10 -0.99
C TYR A 112 13.03 -14.01 -2.05
N SER A 113 13.45 -12.82 -1.63
CA SER A 113 13.93 -11.73 -2.48
C SER A 113 15.46 -11.67 -2.36
N LEU A 114 16.15 -11.40 -3.49
CA LEU A 114 17.62 -11.40 -3.55
C LEU A 114 18.28 -10.50 -2.50
N LEU A 115 17.67 -9.35 -2.19
CA LEU A 115 18.26 -8.33 -1.33
C LEU A 115 17.67 -8.25 0.10
N HIS A 116 16.51 -8.88 0.34
CA HIS A 116 15.75 -8.61 1.57
C HIS A 116 15.36 -9.86 2.36
N GLY A 117 15.83 -11.04 1.94
CA GLY A 117 15.42 -12.31 2.54
C GLY A 117 13.99 -12.67 2.18
N LYS A 118 13.23 -13.24 3.09
CA LYS A 118 11.81 -13.55 2.83
C LYS A 118 10.99 -12.28 2.58
N ARG A 119 10.05 -12.34 1.61
CA ARG A 119 9.23 -11.16 1.25
C ARG A 119 8.42 -10.61 2.41
N ILE A 120 8.01 -11.44 3.36
CA ILE A 120 7.33 -10.97 4.56
C ILE A 120 8.16 -9.96 5.37
N ASN A 121 9.49 -9.96 5.24
CA ASN A 121 10.35 -8.98 5.90
C ASN A 121 10.18 -7.55 5.35
N TYR A 122 9.48 -7.35 4.23
CA TYR A 122 9.14 -6.01 3.76
C TYR A 122 8.34 -5.22 4.80
N PHE A 123 7.54 -5.90 5.62
CA PHE A 123 6.77 -5.31 6.71
C PHE A 123 7.60 -4.88 7.92
N THR A 124 8.91 -5.11 7.90
CA THR A 124 9.85 -4.61 8.91
C THR A 124 10.75 -3.49 8.41
N LYS A 125 10.55 -3.07 7.16
CA LYS A 125 11.45 -2.13 6.47
C LYS A 125 10.67 -1.11 5.64
N ASN A 126 9.46 -0.78 6.05
CA ASN A 126 8.51 0.04 5.31
C ASN A 126 8.09 -0.60 3.97
N LEU A 127 7.02 -1.40 4.02
CA LEU A 127 6.45 -2.08 2.86
C LEU A 127 6.26 -1.15 1.65
N TYR A 128 5.95 0.13 1.89
CA TYR A 128 5.60 1.11 0.86
C TYR A 128 6.79 1.57 0.01
N GLN A 129 8.01 1.29 0.44
CA GLN A 129 9.22 1.49 -0.36
C GLN A 129 9.48 0.35 -1.36
N PHE A 130 8.73 -0.76 -1.22
CA PHE A 130 8.84 -1.89 -2.13
C PHE A 130 7.81 -1.81 -3.26
N GLY A 131 8.07 -2.53 -4.34
CA GLY A 131 7.30 -2.42 -5.56
C GLY A 131 7.87 -1.38 -6.52
N LEU A 132 7.29 -1.30 -7.72
CA LEU A 132 7.78 -0.41 -8.76
C LEU A 132 7.57 1.06 -8.36
N LEU A 133 6.36 1.38 -7.90
CA LEU A 133 5.99 2.76 -7.53
C LEU A 133 6.77 3.23 -6.30
N GLY A 134 6.94 2.40 -5.26
CA GLY A 134 7.72 2.78 -4.08
C GLY A 134 9.18 3.10 -4.41
N ARG A 135 9.78 2.36 -5.33
CA ARG A 135 11.14 2.65 -5.82
C ARG A 135 11.21 3.94 -6.61
N PHE A 136 10.22 4.19 -7.47
CA PHE A 136 10.12 5.44 -8.23
C PHE A 136 10.01 6.64 -7.29
N LEU A 137 9.11 6.59 -6.31
CA LEU A 137 8.96 7.65 -5.31
C LEU A 137 10.23 7.86 -4.49
N SER A 138 10.91 6.77 -4.10
CA SER A 138 12.18 6.88 -3.40
C SER A 138 13.24 7.60 -4.24
N LEU A 139 13.29 7.33 -5.55
CA LEU A 139 14.17 8.04 -6.46
C LEU A 139 13.81 9.54 -6.56
N VAL A 140 12.52 9.86 -6.68
CA VAL A 140 12.05 11.26 -6.70
C VAL A 140 12.44 11.99 -5.40
N HIS A 141 12.31 11.36 -4.25
CA HIS A 141 12.74 11.94 -2.97
C HIS A 141 14.25 12.16 -2.89
N ILE A 142 15.05 11.23 -3.43
CA ILE A 142 16.51 11.40 -3.50
C ILE A 142 16.86 12.58 -4.40
N LEU A 143 16.24 12.67 -5.57
CA LEU A 143 16.47 13.79 -6.49
C LEU A 143 16.07 15.13 -5.87
N ALA A 144 14.91 15.22 -5.22
CA ALA A 144 14.49 16.43 -4.51
C ALA A 144 15.53 16.86 -3.46
N LYS A 145 16.05 15.92 -2.66
CA LYS A 145 17.10 16.20 -1.68
C LYS A 145 18.42 16.67 -2.32
N ILE A 146 18.81 16.13 -3.47
CA ILE A 146 19.99 16.60 -4.21
C ILE A 146 19.81 18.07 -4.62
N TYR A 147 18.58 18.49 -4.92
CA TYR A 147 18.24 19.89 -5.21
C TYR A 147 17.97 20.74 -3.94
N GLY A 148 18.26 20.20 -2.74
CA GLY A 148 18.11 20.91 -1.47
C GLY A 148 16.68 21.03 -0.97
N GLN A 149 15.76 20.19 -1.48
CA GLN A 149 14.35 20.20 -1.09
C GLN A 149 13.96 18.91 -0.37
N ASP A 150 13.11 18.99 0.65
CA ASP A 150 12.49 17.84 1.28
C ASP A 150 10.99 17.80 0.92
N PRO A 151 10.53 16.82 0.14
CA PRO A 151 9.11 16.71 -0.21
C PRO A 151 8.16 16.62 1.00
N ARG A 152 8.70 16.24 2.17
CA ARG A 152 7.91 16.16 3.41
C ARG A 152 7.49 17.51 3.97
N ASP A 153 8.14 18.59 3.55
CA ASP A 153 7.81 19.95 4.01
C ASP A 153 6.36 20.30 3.64
N ILE A 154 5.83 19.72 2.56
CA ILE A 154 4.42 19.90 2.16
C ILE A 154 3.42 19.39 3.21
N LEU A 155 3.82 18.42 4.03
CA LEU A 155 3.00 17.86 5.11
C LEU A 155 2.89 18.79 6.33
N THR A 156 3.69 19.85 6.39
CA THR A 156 3.63 20.84 7.46
C THR A 156 2.53 21.88 7.25
N ALA A 157 1.96 21.94 6.06
CA ALA A 157 0.90 22.88 5.69
C ALA A 157 -0.37 22.65 6.52
N LYS A 158 -0.98 23.75 6.97
CA LYS A 158 -2.22 23.75 7.76
C LYS A 158 -3.46 24.06 6.94
N SER A 159 -3.29 24.38 5.65
CA SER A 159 -4.36 24.67 4.72
C SER A 159 -3.94 24.29 3.29
N ILE A 160 -4.92 24.13 2.38
CA ILE A 160 -4.69 23.88 0.95
C ILE A 160 -3.90 25.03 0.31
N GLN A 161 -4.20 26.28 0.72
CA GLN A 161 -3.48 27.44 0.20
C GLN A 161 -2.00 27.38 0.61
N GLU A 162 -1.70 27.16 1.89
CA GLU A 162 -0.31 27.05 2.38
C GLU A 162 0.41 25.87 1.72
N GLN A 163 -0.29 24.76 1.49
CA GLN A 163 0.25 23.60 0.78
C GLN A 163 0.65 23.97 -0.65
N GLY A 164 -0.19 24.73 -1.37
CA GLY A 164 0.12 25.25 -2.70
C GLY A 164 1.35 26.16 -2.70
N GLU A 165 1.44 27.09 -1.77
CA GLU A 165 2.59 28.01 -1.63
C GLU A 165 3.90 27.25 -1.34
N ILE A 166 3.85 26.22 -0.47
CA ILE A 166 5.00 25.36 -0.20
C ILE A 166 5.40 24.61 -1.48
N PHE A 167 4.41 24.02 -2.19
CA PHE A 167 4.66 23.30 -3.43
C PHE A 167 5.35 24.18 -4.48
N ASP A 168 4.79 25.36 -4.74
CA ASP A 168 5.30 26.30 -5.76
C ASP A 168 6.71 26.79 -5.42
N ARG A 169 7.01 26.97 -4.14
CA ARG A 169 8.33 27.41 -3.67
C ARG A 169 9.37 26.29 -3.68
N THR A 170 8.99 25.06 -3.35
CA THR A 170 9.94 23.97 -3.09
C THR A 170 9.97 22.93 -4.19
N LEU A 171 8.87 22.30 -4.50
CA LEU A 171 8.80 21.18 -5.43
C LEU A 171 8.59 21.61 -6.87
N GLY A 172 7.77 22.65 -7.11
CA GLY A 172 7.47 23.16 -8.44
C GLY A 172 8.74 23.40 -9.28
N PRO A 173 9.74 24.13 -8.78
CA PRO A 173 10.98 24.41 -9.52
C PRO A 173 11.83 23.18 -9.88
N ILE A 174 11.61 22.03 -9.21
CA ILE A 174 12.32 20.78 -9.54
C ILE A 174 11.88 20.26 -10.90
N PHE A 175 10.59 20.40 -11.24
CA PHE A 175 10.05 19.95 -12.52
C PHE A 175 10.61 20.74 -13.72
N ASP A 176 11.14 21.92 -13.47
CA ASP A 176 11.79 22.74 -14.50
C ASP A 176 13.26 22.39 -14.77
N LYS A 177 13.85 21.53 -13.93
CA LYS A 177 15.25 21.13 -14.12
C LYS A 177 15.42 20.25 -15.36
N PRO A 178 16.48 20.47 -16.18
CA PRO A 178 16.68 19.75 -17.44
C PRO A 178 16.66 18.25 -17.31
N PHE A 179 17.25 17.70 -16.24
CA PHE A 179 17.28 16.27 -15.99
C PHE A 179 15.89 15.71 -15.69
N VAL A 180 15.05 16.44 -14.94
CA VAL A 180 13.68 16.01 -14.61
C VAL A 180 12.77 16.09 -15.82
N ARG A 181 12.97 17.10 -16.70
CA ARG A 181 12.23 17.22 -17.97
C ARG A 181 12.58 16.11 -18.98
N ALA A 182 13.73 15.47 -18.83
CA ALA A 182 14.20 14.39 -19.72
C ALA A 182 13.74 12.98 -19.27
N LEU A 183 13.13 12.86 -18.09
CA LEU A 183 12.53 11.62 -17.55
C LEU A 183 11.09 11.48 -17.99
#